data_0ebd10a850a6dc8f7a8f6360e7fe6fc2
#
_entry.id   0ebd10a850a6dc8f7a8f6360e7fe6fc2
#
_cell.length_a   1.000
_cell.length_b   1.000
_cell.length_c   1.000
_cell.angle_alpha   90.00
_cell.angle_beta   90.00
_cell.angle_gamma   90.00
#
_symmetry.space_group_name_H-M   'P 1'
#
loop_
_entity.id
_entity.type
_entity.pdbx_description
1 polymer ?
#
loop_
_entity_poly.entity_id
_entity_poly.type
_entity_poly.pdbx_seq_one_letter_code
_entity_poly.pdbx_strand_id
1 'polypeptide(L)'
;VKTDLWVARQLDDSKIKYDAQGSDVKEINDALQSASKRGTGNAGYPEYVAVVKDFVIVIEDKADLAKHQKLTSTGILSVDQKDIADYAVNGAYFYAKHIAQNSSFHKIFAIGVSGDEKHHRITPLYVDDRDGYKQLPDIESFTSFTAVNIDEYYTRYVLEEKTDVEKTTEEILKDAAKLHEYLRTYGSLKDQDKPLVVSGILLALDDKFFKPDDLLGDETTTDGQLIYDAIKRRLKASNTGPDAKRDKLMSEFSIIRTSARLNEVDAKLGKTPLKFYTEFLKKNVFDNIKYRSSSEDFIGRFYGEFMSYSGGDGQTLGIVLTPRHICDLFCDLLDIQATDIVLD
;
A
#
# COMPACT_ATOMS: atom_id res chain seq x y z
N VAL A 1 11.64 15.86 -29.97
CA VAL A 1 12.83 14.96 -29.95
C VAL A 1 13.42 14.76 -28.54
N LYS A 2 13.55 15.81 -27.69
CA LYS A 2 14.10 15.61 -26.32
C LYS A 2 13.03 15.11 -25.35
N THR A 3 11.83 15.62 -25.44
CA THR A 3 10.69 15.22 -24.61
C THR A 3 10.30 13.80 -24.90
N ASP A 4 10.14 13.44 -26.17
CA ASP A 4 9.79 12.09 -26.63
C ASP A 4 10.80 11.05 -26.05
N LEU A 5 12.13 11.31 -26.18
CA LEU A 5 13.16 10.41 -25.66
C LEU A 5 13.12 10.29 -24.12
N TRP A 6 12.79 11.38 -23.44
CA TRP A 6 12.66 11.37 -22.00
C TRP A 6 11.42 10.57 -21.56
N VAL A 7 10.27 10.76 -22.23
CA VAL A 7 9.05 9.99 -21.96
C VAL A 7 9.30 8.50 -22.19
N ALA A 8 9.95 8.13 -23.32
CA ALA A 8 10.32 6.75 -23.61
C ALA A 8 11.17 6.13 -22.49
N ARG A 9 12.20 6.84 -21.99
CA ARG A 9 12.99 6.38 -20.85
C ARG A 9 12.15 6.19 -19.59
N GLN A 10 11.27 7.12 -19.28
CA GLN A 10 10.38 7.01 -18.10
C GLN A 10 9.48 5.77 -18.17
N LEU A 11 9.00 5.42 -19.37
CA LEU A 11 8.22 4.20 -19.60
C LEU A 11 9.10 2.94 -19.45
N ASP A 12 10.31 2.97 -20.02
CA ASP A 12 11.29 1.87 -19.90
C ASP A 12 11.72 1.64 -18.43
N ASP A 13 12.05 2.71 -17.71
CA ASP A 13 12.42 2.68 -16.28
C ASP A 13 11.28 2.12 -15.43
N SER A 14 10.03 2.46 -15.78
CA SER A 14 8.82 1.93 -15.15
C SER A 14 8.46 0.52 -15.62
N LYS A 15 9.22 -0.07 -16.57
CA LYS A 15 8.95 -1.38 -17.17
C LYS A 15 7.55 -1.49 -17.79
N ILE A 16 7.04 -0.41 -18.34
CA ILE A 16 5.78 -0.35 -19.09
C ILE A 16 6.10 -0.63 -20.55
N LYS A 17 5.54 -1.70 -21.09
CA LYS A 17 5.65 -2.01 -22.52
C LYS A 17 4.71 -1.10 -23.30
N TYR A 18 5.21 -0.44 -24.34
CA TYR A 18 4.47 0.51 -25.14
C TYR A 18 4.79 0.37 -26.65
N ASP A 19 3.87 0.86 -27.46
CA ASP A 19 4.04 1.05 -28.89
C ASP A 19 4.18 2.56 -29.18
N ALA A 20 5.04 2.92 -30.12
CA ALA A 20 5.23 4.30 -30.55
C ALA A 20 4.53 4.56 -31.89
N GLN A 21 3.93 5.75 -32.04
CA GLN A 21 3.25 6.18 -33.26
C GLN A 21 2.13 5.23 -33.72
N GLY A 22 1.29 4.80 -32.78
CA GLY A 22 0.17 3.88 -33.01
C GLY A 22 0.13 2.75 -31.97
N SER A 23 -0.44 1.60 -32.35
CA SER A 23 -0.48 0.40 -31.48
C SER A 23 -0.37 -0.86 -32.30
N ASP A 24 0.32 -1.88 -31.76
CA ASP A 24 0.34 -3.24 -32.31
C ASP A 24 -0.97 -4.01 -32.03
N VAL A 25 -1.80 -3.50 -31.10
CA VAL A 25 -3.12 -4.06 -30.84
C VAL A 25 -4.08 -3.66 -31.96
N LYS A 26 -4.52 -4.63 -32.76
CA LYS A 26 -5.35 -4.40 -33.94
C LYS A 26 -6.59 -3.56 -33.64
N GLU A 27 -7.31 -3.86 -32.57
CA GLU A 27 -8.55 -3.17 -32.21
C GLU A 27 -8.31 -1.69 -31.90
N ILE A 28 -7.20 -1.35 -31.23
CA ILE A 28 -6.80 0.03 -30.97
C ILE A 28 -6.44 0.73 -32.28
N ASN A 29 -5.69 0.05 -33.12
CA ASN A 29 -5.30 0.57 -34.44
C ASN A 29 -6.51 0.82 -35.33
N ASP A 30 -7.49 -0.09 -35.34
CA ASP A 30 -8.75 0.06 -36.07
C ASP A 30 -9.54 1.26 -35.54
N ALA A 31 -9.60 1.47 -34.23
CA ALA A 31 -10.25 2.64 -33.63
C ALA A 31 -9.58 3.98 -34.01
N LEU A 32 -8.28 3.96 -34.28
CA LEU A 32 -7.51 5.14 -34.64
C LEU A 32 -7.55 5.49 -36.17
N GLN A 33 -8.14 4.64 -37.01
CA GLN A 33 -8.16 4.83 -38.48
C GLN A 33 -8.78 6.16 -38.96
N SER A 34 -9.68 6.76 -38.18
CA SER A 34 -10.31 8.04 -38.46
C SER A 34 -9.90 9.15 -37.48
N ALA A 35 -8.94 8.91 -36.62
CA ALA A 35 -8.57 9.78 -35.50
C ALA A 35 -7.51 10.83 -35.89
N SER A 36 -7.64 11.50 -37.05
CA SER A 36 -6.72 12.56 -37.42
C SER A 36 -6.97 13.85 -36.64
N LYS A 37 -5.97 14.31 -35.87
CA LYS A 37 -6.02 15.61 -35.15
C LYS A 37 -6.28 16.82 -36.11
N ARG A 38 -6.04 16.66 -37.41
CA ARG A 38 -6.27 17.70 -38.40
C ARG A 38 -7.65 17.62 -39.07
N GLY A 39 -8.51 16.69 -38.60
CA GLY A 39 -9.87 16.54 -39.17
C GLY A 39 -9.91 16.04 -40.61
N THR A 40 -8.85 15.40 -41.10
CA THR A 40 -8.77 14.93 -42.50
C THR A 40 -9.45 13.57 -42.71
N GLY A 41 -9.95 12.93 -41.65
CA GLY A 41 -10.49 11.56 -41.70
C GLY A 41 -9.47 10.47 -41.88
N ASN A 42 -8.17 10.79 -41.84
CA ASN A 42 -7.08 9.83 -41.92
C ASN A 42 -6.79 9.21 -40.52
N ALA A 43 -5.94 8.19 -40.52
CA ALA A 43 -5.47 7.58 -39.30
C ALA A 43 -4.75 8.57 -38.36
N GLY A 44 -4.97 8.41 -37.07
CA GLY A 44 -4.28 9.13 -36.01
C GLY A 44 -3.14 8.33 -35.43
N TYR A 45 -2.11 9.02 -34.99
CA TYR A 45 -0.88 8.42 -34.47
C TYR A 45 -0.54 9.09 -33.14
N PRO A 46 -1.02 8.55 -31.99
CA PRO A 46 -0.56 8.99 -30.67
C PRO A 46 0.94 8.73 -30.52
N GLU A 47 1.63 9.55 -29.74
CA GLU A 47 3.07 9.39 -29.54
C GLU A 47 3.39 8.02 -28.92
N TYR A 48 2.65 7.63 -27.87
CA TYR A 48 2.77 6.30 -27.25
C TYR A 48 1.40 5.73 -26.88
N VAL A 49 1.28 4.41 -27.02
CA VAL A 49 0.15 3.63 -26.53
C VAL A 49 0.69 2.44 -25.74
N ALA A 50 0.16 2.20 -24.54
CA ALA A 50 0.45 1.03 -23.76
C ALA A 50 -0.82 0.31 -23.34
N VAL A 51 -0.76 -1.02 -23.29
CA VAL A 51 -1.81 -1.85 -22.69
C VAL A 51 -1.24 -2.52 -21.45
N VAL A 52 -1.79 -2.16 -20.29
CA VAL A 52 -1.38 -2.67 -18.98
C VAL A 52 -2.58 -3.32 -18.34
N LYS A 53 -2.58 -4.65 -18.23
CA LYS A 53 -3.76 -5.46 -17.86
C LYS A 53 -4.93 -5.16 -18.80
N ASP A 54 -6.05 -4.66 -18.27
CA ASP A 54 -7.26 -4.24 -19.00
C ASP A 54 -7.34 -2.71 -19.24
N PHE A 55 -6.25 -2.00 -18.93
CA PHE A 55 -6.15 -0.56 -19.15
C PHE A 55 -5.41 -0.22 -20.43
N VAL A 56 -5.93 0.75 -21.19
CA VAL A 56 -5.22 1.40 -22.29
C VAL A 56 -4.70 2.74 -21.79
N ILE A 57 -3.46 3.04 -22.09
CA ILE A 57 -2.79 4.30 -21.73
C ILE A 57 -2.36 4.96 -23.03
N VAL A 58 -2.87 6.14 -23.28
CA VAL A 58 -2.54 6.96 -24.44
C VAL A 58 -1.74 8.18 -24.01
N ILE A 59 -0.57 8.38 -24.57
CA ILE A 59 0.33 9.47 -24.17
C ILE A 59 0.60 10.38 -25.37
N GLU A 60 0.50 11.67 -25.12
CA GLU A 60 0.92 12.73 -26.02
C GLU A 60 1.90 13.66 -25.31
N ASP A 61 2.95 14.05 -25.99
CA ASP A 61 3.93 14.97 -25.43
C ASP A 61 4.13 16.25 -26.25
N LYS A 62 4.59 17.29 -25.59
CA LYS A 62 4.99 18.58 -26.16
C LYS A 62 6.24 19.10 -25.45
N ALA A 63 7.20 19.58 -26.24
CA ALA A 63 8.44 20.12 -25.68
C ALA A 63 8.24 21.42 -24.89
N ASP A 64 7.22 22.17 -25.20
CA ASP A 64 6.91 23.45 -24.56
C ASP A 64 5.90 23.27 -23.42
N LEU A 65 6.28 23.65 -22.19
CA LEU A 65 5.40 23.64 -21.02
C LEU A 65 4.13 24.47 -21.23
N ALA A 66 4.18 25.55 -22.03
CA ALA A 66 3.01 26.35 -22.35
C ALA A 66 1.99 25.61 -23.22
N LYS A 67 2.41 24.51 -23.84
CA LYS A 67 1.57 23.63 -24.68
C LYS A 67 1.04 22.40 -23.91
N HIS A 68 0.92 22.51 -22.59
CA HIS A 68 0.44 21.41 -21.76
C HIS A 68 -1.04 21.13 -21.94
N GLN A 69 -1.88 22.11 -21.66
CA GLN A 69 -3.34 21.98 -21.65
C GLN A 69 -4.03 23.26 -22.10
N LYS A 70 -5.10 23.14 -22.86
CA LYS A 70 -5.98 24.25 -23.24
C LYS A 70 -7.39 23.99 -22.74
N LEU A 71 -7.91 24.95 -21.97
CA LEU A 71 -9.28 24.93 -21.47
C LEU A 71 -10.12 25.99 -22.23
N THR A 72 -11.41 25.73 -22.31
CA THR A 72 -12.42 26.70 -22.75
C THR A 72 -12.66 27.76 -21.67
N SER A 73 -13.45 28.78 -21.97
CA SER A 73 -13.87 29.79 -20.97
C SER A 73 -14.68 29.19 -19.80
N THR A 74 -15.25 28.00 -19.97
CA THR A 74 -16.02 27.27 -18.93
C THR A 74 -15.16 26.30 -18.14
N GLY A 75 -13.84 26.25 -18.39
CA GLY A 75 -12.89 25.41 -17.60
C GLY A 75 -12.84 23.94 -18.02
N ILE A 76 -13.47 23.55 -19.13
CA ILE A 76 -13.37 22.21 -19.71
C ILE A 76 -12.32 22.14 -20.81
N LEU A 77 -11.81 20.95 -21.12
CA LEU A 77 -10.84 20.78 -22.22
C LEU A 77 -11.40 21.27 -23.54
N SER A 78 -10.63 22.12 -24.25
CA SER A 78 -10.95 22.50 -25.60
C SER A 78 -10.86 21.29 -26.53
N VAL A 79 -11.86 21.14 -27.38
CA VAL A 79 -11.91 20.11 -28.43
C VAL A 79 -11.74 20.72 -29.85
N ASP A 80 -11.33 21.97 -29.93
CA ASP A 80 -10.99 22.62 -31.20
C ASP A 80 -9.78 21.91 -31.82
N GLN A 81 -9.84 21.69 -33.13
CA GLN A 81 -8.79 20.96 -33.86
C GLN A 81 -7.39 21.55 -33.67
N LYS A 82 -7.28 22.87 -33.60
CA LYS A 82 -6.01 23.53 -33.31
C LYS A 82 -5.49 23.19 -31.92
N ASP A 83 -6.35 23.20 -30.92
CA ASP A 83 -5.98 22.93 -29.54
C ASP A 83 -5.65 21.45 -29.34
N ILE A 84 -6.38 20.53 -29.97
CA ILE A 84 -6.08 19.11 -30.03
C ILE A 84 -4.68 18.84 -30.62
N ALA A 85 -4.30 19.58 -31.67
CA ALA A 85 -2.98 19.41 -32.29
C ALA A 85 -1.85 20.03 -31.48
N ASP A 86 -2.11 21.18 -30.83
CA ASP A 86 -1.12 22.02 -30.20
C ASP A 86 -0.81 21.66 -28.75
N TYR A 87 -1.75 21.06 -28.01
CA TYR A 87 -1.63 20.81 -26.58
C TYR A 87 -1.59 19.31 -26.24
N ALA A 88 -0.70 18.93 -25.31
CA ALA A 88 -0.45 17.54 -24.95
C ALA A 88 -1.71 16.84 -24.39
N VAL A 89 -2.32 17.42 -23.35
CA VAL A 89 -3.49 16.82 -22.69
C VAL A 89 -4.69 16.73 -23.65
N ASN A 90 -4.92 17.77 -24.48
CA ASN A 90 -6.03 17.79 -25.43
C ASN A 90 -5.83 16.72 -26.53
N GLY A 91 -4.59 16.53 -26.99
CA GLY A 91 -4.26 15.52 -27.99
C GLY A 91 -4.41 14.10 -27.43
N ALA A 92 -3.92 13.85 -26.22
CA ALA A 92 -4.07 12.56 -25.56
C ALA A 92 -5.55 12.21 -25.32
N TYR A 93 -6.34 13.16 -24.83
CA TYR A 93 -7.78 13.00 -24.64
C TYR A 93 -8.50 12.68 -25.94
N PHE A 94 -8.17 13.37 -27.01
CA PHE A 94 -8.77 13.14 -28.33
C PHE A 94 -8.59 11.70 -28.80
N TYR A 95 -7.37 11.16 -28.73
CA TYR A 95 -7.12 9.77 -29.12
C TYR A 95 -7.76 8.77 -28.17
N ALA A 96 -7.66 9.00 -26.87
CA ALA A 96 -8.26 8.13 -25.87
C ALA A 96 -9.79 8.04 -26.05
N LYS A 97 -10.44 9.15 -26.33
CA LYS A 97 -11.89 9.20 -26.63
C LYS A 97 -12.26 8.40 -27.89
N HIS A 98 -11.45 8.50 -28.97
CA HIS A 98 -11.65 7.68 -30.15
C HIS A 98 -11.55 6.19 -29.86
N ILE A 99 -10.58 5.79 -29.07
CA ILE A 99 -10.42 4.39 -28.63
C ILE A 99 -11.62 3.96 -27.79
N ALA A 100 -12.06 4.77 -26.81
CA ALA A 100 -13.21 4.47 -25.97
C ALA A 100 -14.50 4.27 -26.78
N GLN A 101 -14.70 5.06 -27.82
CA GLN A 101 -15.90 5.03 -28.65
C GLN A 101 -15.91 3.95 -29.73
N ASN A 102 -14.73 3.46 -30.15
CA ASN A 102 -14.59 2.58 -31.31
C ASN A 102 -13.87 1.24 -30.97
N SER A 103 -13.73 0.90 -29.71
CA SER A 103 -13.16 -0.37 -29.26
C SER A 103 -13.94 -0.95 -28.08
N SER A 104 -13.61 -2.17 -27.69
CA SER A 104 -14.15 -2.82 -26.48
C SER A 104 -13.44 -2.41 -25.18
N PHE A 105 -12.43 -1.56 -25.26
CA PHE A 105 -11.72 -1.08 -24.08
C PHE A 105 -12.54 -0.02 -23.34
N HIS A 106 -12.77 -0.25 -22.04
CA HIS A 106 -13.54 0.66 -21.17
C HIS A 106 -12.71 1.38 -20.12
N LYS A 107 -11.46 0.94 -19.89
CA LYS A 107 -10.56 1.54 -18.91
C LYS A 107 -9.40 2.22 -19.63
N ILE A 108 -9.55 3.52 -19.87
CA ILE A 108 -8.60 4.26 -20.70
C ILE A 108 -8.08 5.48 -19.95
N PHE A 109 -6.76 5.59 -19.88
CA PHE A 109 -6.08 6.79 -19.40
C PHE A 109 -5.50 7.57 -20.59
N ALA A 110 -5.72 8.88 -20.59
CA ALA A 110 -5.07 9.83 -21.47
C ALA A 110 -4.07 10.65 -20.66
N ILE A 111 -2.81 10.66 -21.06
CA ILE A 111 -1.75 11.35 -20.32
C ILE A 111 -1.09 12.38 -21.20
N GLY A 112 -1.21 13.65 -20.82
CA GLY A 112 -0.47 14.74 -21.46
C GLY A 112 0.83 15.00 -20.73
N VAL A 113 1.93 15.04 -21.49
CA VAL A 113 3.28 15.36 -20.99
C VAL A 113 3.78 16.63 -21.65
N SER A 114 4.38 17.55 -20.91
CA SER A 114 5.03 18.73 -21.49
C SER A 114 6.30 19.09 -20.75
N GLY A 115 7.26 19.70 -21.50
CA GLY A 115 8.52 20.12 -20.95
C GLY A 115 9.67 19.15 -21.19
N ASP A 116 10.64 19.10 -20.29
CA ASP A 116 11.83 18.28 -20.37
C ASP A 116 12.11 17.56 -19.03
N GLU A 117 13.20 16.80 -18.96
CA GLU A 117 13.62 16.07 -17.78
C GLU A 117 13.73 16.92 -16.50
N LYS A 118 14.07 18.20 -16.63
CA LYS A 118 14.27 19.11 -15.49
C LYS A 118 13.02 19.86 -15.09
N HIS A 119 12.18 20.20 -16.08
CA HIS A 119 10.97 20.99 -15.90
C HIS A 119 9.87 20.38 -16.75
N HIS A 120 9.01 19.61 -16.14
CA HIS A 120 7.94 18.91 -16.83
C HIS A 120 6.64 18.98 -16.05
N ARG A 121 5.59 18.60 -16.74
CA ARG A 121 4.27 18.40 -16.19
C ARG A 121 3.65 17.16 -16.84
N ILE A 122 3.09 16.27 -16.03
CA ILE A 122 2.42 15.04 -16.46
C ILE A 122 1.02 15.04 -15.87
N THR A 123 0.01 15.18 -16.70
CA THR A 123 -1.40 15.20 -16.26
C THR A 123 -2.15 14.01 -16.82
N PRO A 124 -2.56 13.06 -15.98
CA PRO A 124 -3.45 11.97 -16.37
C PRO A 124 -4.92 12.42 -16.38
N LEU A 125 -5.67 11.88 -17.34
CA LEU A 125 -7.12 11.90 -17.38
C LEU A 125 -7.61 10.45 -17.42
N TYR A 126 -8.70 10.14 -16.74
CA TYR A 126 -9.47 8.95 -17.01
C TYR A 126 -10.58 9.28 -18.01
N VAL A 127 -10.71 8.49 -19.06
CA VAL A 127 -11.64 8.76 -20.15
C VAL A 127 -12.76 7.74 -20.12
N ASP A 128 -13.99 8.22 -20.01
CA ASP A 128 -15.20 7.43 -20.07
C ASP A 128 -15.87 7.61 -21.46
N ASP A 129 -16.46 6.54 -21.97
CA ASP A 129 -17.17 6.56 -23.26
C ASP A 129 -18.49 7.36 -23.22
N ARG A 130 -19.05 7.58 -22.02
CA ARG A 130 -20.35 8.23 -21.79
C ARG A 130 -20.22 9.66 -21.32
N ASP A 131 -19.42 9.89 -20.26
CA ASP A 131 -19.42 11.13 -19.49
C ASP A 131 -18.22 12.05 -19.79
N GLY A 132 -17.36 11.67 -20.72
CA GLY A 132 -16.23 12.50 -21.12
C GLY A 132 -14.93 12.12 -20.42
N TYR A 133 -14.46 12.93 -19.46
CA TYR A 133 -13.20 12.67 -18.77
C TYR A 133 -13.25 13.14 -17.32
N LYS A 134 -12.42 12.48 -16.49
CA LYS A 134 -12.07 12.93 -15.16
C LYS A 134 -10.59 13.30 -15.13
N GLN A 135 -10.27 14.55 -14.80
CA GLN A 135 -8.89 14.96 -14.60
C GLN A 135 -8.40 14.47 -13.25
N LEU A 136 -7.22 13.87 -13.23
CA LEU A 136 -6.58 13.33 -12.06
C LEU A 136 -5.42 14.25 -11.62
N PRO A 137 -4.91 14.09 -10.39
CA PRO A 137 -3.74 14.86 -9.94
C PRO A 137 -2.54 14.64 -10.85
N ASP A 138 -1.74 15.70 -11.05
CA ASP A 138 -0.47 15.60 -11.75
C ASP A 138 0.45 14.59 -11.05
N ILE A 139 1.25 13.89 -11.84
CA ILE A 139 2.19 12.87 -11.38
C ILE A 139 3.63 13.24 -11.75
N GLU A 140 4.60 12.69 -11.02
CA GLU A 140 6.03 12.91 -11.28
C GLU A 140 6.64 11.83 -12.20
N SER A 141 6.03 10.64 -12.26
CA SER A 141 6.51 9.51 -13.04
C SER A 141 5.39 8.56 -13.44
N PHE A 142 5.69 7.59 -14.33
CA PHE A 142 4.72 6.59 -14.76
C PHE A 142 4.59 5.38 -13.82
N THR A 143 5.21 5.38 -12.64
CA THR A 143 5.19 4.25 -11.69
C THR A 143 3.78 3.85 -11.27
N SER A 144 2.84 4.80 -11.20
CA SER A 144 1.42 4.53 -10.91
C SER A 144 0.71 3.69 -11.97
N PHE A 145 1.25 3.65 -13.20
CA PHE A 145 0.66 2.94 -14.33
C PHE A 145 1.32 1.59 -14.63
N THR A 146 2.19 1.11 -13.74
CA THR A 146 2.75 -0.24 -13.86
C THR A 146 1.69 -1.31 -13.59
N ALA A 147 1.91 -2.54 -14.07
CA ALA A 147 1.01 -3.65 -13.82
C ALA A 147 0.77 -3.97 -12.32
N VAL A 148 1.68 -3.53 -11.45
CA VAL A 148 1.54 -3.68 -9.99
C VAL A 148 0.61 -2.61 -9.40
N ASN A 149 0.71 -1.36 -9.87
CA ASN A 149 0.11 -0.20 -9.21
C ASN A 149 -1.17 0.34 -9.87
N ILE A 150 -1.44 -0.01 -11.14
CA ILE A 150 -2.51 0.62 -11.92
C ILE A 150 -3.91 0.40 -11.34
N ASP A 151 -4.18 -0.79 -10.79
CA ASP A 151 -5.48 -1.09 -10.17
C ASP A 151 -5.70 -0.26 -8.89
N GLU A 152 -4.65 -0.10 -8.07
CA GLU A 152 -4.70 0.74 -6.87
C GLU A 152 -4.90 2.21 -7.25
N TYR A 153 -4.17 2.70 -8.26
CA TYR A 153 -4.32 4.06 -8.78
C TYR A 153 -5.74 4.31 -9.28
N TYR A 154 -6.30 3.37 -10.05
CA TYR A 154 -7.67 3.43 -10.55
C TYR A 154 -8.70 3.45 -9.41
N THR A 155 -8.58 2.55 -8.43
CA THR A 155 -9.48 2.47 -7.27
C THR A 155 -9.47 3.77 -6.49
N ARG A 156 -8.28 4.32 -6.21
CA ARG A 156 -8.12 5.52 -5.38
C ARG A 156 -8.58 6.80 -6.09
N TYR A 157 -8.17 7.01 -7.33
CA TYR A 157 -8.35 8.31 -8.00
C TYR A 157 -9.52 8.35 -8.98
N VAL A 158 -9.91 7.23 -9.57
CA VAL A 158 -11.04 7.18 -10.50
C VAL A 158 -12.33 6.81 -9.79
N LEU A 159 -12.32 5.70 -9.03
CA LEU A 159 -13.49 5.24 -8.26
C LEU A 159 -13.69 6.02 -6.96
N GLU A 160 -12.66 6.72 -6.48
CA GLU A 160 -12.66 7.42 -5.17
C GLU A 160 -12.97 6.48 -3.99
N GLU A 161 -12.61 5.22 -4.15
CA GLU A 161 -12.78 4.20 -3.12
C GLU A 161 -11.47 4.01 -2.34
N LYS A 162 -11.62 3.53 -1.10
CA LYS A 162 -10.45 3.11 -0.33
C LYS A 162 -9.83 1.87 -0.97
N THR A 163 -8.51 1.89 -1.09
CA THR A 163 -7.76 0.73 -1.58
C THR A 163 -7.85 -0.43 -0.59
N ASP A 164 -7.57 -1.65 -1.05
CA ASP A 164 -7.57 -2.83 -0.17
C ASP A 164 -6.53 -2.69 0.95
N VAL A 165 -5.44 -2.00 0.70
CA VAL A 165 -4.42 -1.67 1.71
C VAL A 165 -4.98 -0.73 2.77
N GLU A 166 -5.70 0.32 2.38
CA GLU A 166 -6.33 1.26 3.31
C GLU A 166 -7.45 0.63 4.13
N LYS A 167 -8.31 -0.19 3.49
CA LYS A 167 -9.33 -0.99 4.17
C LYS A 167 -8.73 -1.90 5.22
N THR A 168 -7.65 -2.60 4.85
CA THR A 168 -6.95 -3.51 5.78
C THR A 168 -6.28 -2.76 6.93
N THR A 169 -5.67 -1.61 6.66
CA THR A 169 -5.07 -0.78 7.71
C THR A 169 -6.12 -0.34 8.72
N GLU A 170 -7.28 0.13 8.29
CA GLU A 170 -8.38 0.49 9.19
C GLU A 170 -8.88 -0.68 10.02
N GLU A 171 -8.97 -1.87 9.44
CA GLU A 171 -9.35 -3.09 10.17
C GLU A 171 -8.33 -3.43 11.26
N ILE A 172 -7.03 -3.35 10.95
CA ILE A 172 -5.96 -3.59 11.91
C ILE A 172 -6.01 -2.58 13.06
N LEU A 173 -6.18 -1.29 12.77
CA LEU A 173 -6.32 -0.26 13.80
C LEU A 173 -7.54 -0.51 14.69
N LYS A 174 -8.67 -0.85 14.10
CA LYS A 174 -9.88 -1.20 14.83
C LYS A 174 -9.71 -2.44 15.71
N ASP A 175 -8.99 -3.44 15.25
CA ASP A 175 -8.72 -4.66 16.00
C ASP A 175 -7.69 -4.42 17.12
N ALA A 176 -6.71 -3.53 16.92
CA ALA A 176 -5.80 -3.09 17.98
C ALA A 176 -6.58 -2.43 19.14
N ALA A 177 -7.52 -1.54 18.84
CA ALA A 177 -8.38 -0.90 19.83
C ALA A 177 -9.24 -1.92 20.59
N LYS A 178 -9.85 -2.89 19.90
CA LYS A 178 -10.62 -3.97 20.52
C LYS A 178 -9.76 -4.84 21.44
N LEU A 179 -8.57 -5.22 20.98
CA LEU A 179 -7.65 -6.03 21.78
C LEU A 179 -7.25 -5.32 23.06
N HIS A 180 -6.95 -4.02 22.98
CA HIS A 180 -6.64 -3.21 24.16
C HIS A 180 -7.75 -3.29 25.20
N GLU A 181 -9.01 -3.16 24.77
CA GLU A 181 -10.17 -3.25 25.66
C GLU A 181 -10.35 -4.68 26.24
N TYR A 182 -10.09 -5.71 25.46
CA TYR A 182 -10.15 -7.09 25.94
C TYR A 182 -9.08 -7.38 27.00
N LEU A 183 -7.86 -6.92 26.81
CA LEU A 183 -6.76 -7.06 27.76
C LEU A 183 -7.08 -6.36 29.09
N ARG A 184 -7.77 -5.23 29.05
CA ARG A 184 -8.27 -4.52 30.23
C ARG A 184 -9.38 -5.29 30.94
N THR A 185 -10.34 -5.76 30.16
CA THR A 185 -11.60 -6.34 30.70
C THR A 185 -11.39 -7.72 31.29
N TYR A 186 -10.69 -8.61 30.58
CA TYR A 186 -10.57 -10.01 30.98
C TYR A 186 -9.28 -10.33 31.73
N GLY A 187 -8.15 -9.75 31.31
CA GLY A 187 -6.84 -9.98 31.96
C GLY A 187 -6.56 -9.08 33.15
N SER A 188 -7.29 -7.97 33.30
CA SER A 188 -6.99 -6.89 34.28
C SER A 188 -5.53 -6.45 34.21
N LEU A 189 -4.95 -6.47 33.01
CA LEU A 189 -3.56 -6.12 32.79
C LEU A 189 -3.35 -4.61 32.97
N LYS A 190 -2.25 -4.27 33.63
CA LYS A 190 -1.76 -2.88 33.65
C LYS A 190 -1.31 -2.49 32.25
N ASP A 191 -1.36 -1.21 31.95
CA ASP A 191 -1.01 -0.70 30.62
C ASP A 191 0.41 -1.08 30.20
N GLN A 192 1.37 -1.05 31.12
CA GLN A 192 2.76 -1.48 30.88
C GLN A 192 2.94 -2.97 30.57
N ASP A 193 2.00 -3.83 30.98
CA ASP A 193 2.10 -5.29 30.81
C ASP A 193 1.43 -5.77 29.53
N LYS A 194 0.50 -4.97 28.99
CA LYS A 194 -0.24 -5.31 27.76
C LYS A 194 0.67 -5.54 26.55
N PRO A 195 1.66 -4.66 26.25
CA PRO A 195 2.59 -4.88 25.14
C PRO A 195 3.41 -6.17 25.29
N LEU A 196 3.81 -6.52 26.51
CA LEU A 196 4.56 -7.75 26.78
C LEU A 196 3.72 -8.98 26.46
N VAL A 197 2.46 -9.02 26.89
CA VAL A 197 1.55 -10.14 26.60
C VAL A 197 1.31 -10.28 25.10
N VAL A 198 1.03 -9.17 24.40
CA VAL A 198 0.80 -9.17 22.95
C VAL A 198 2.05 -9.62 22.18
N SER A 199 3.23 -9.06 22.50
CA SER A 199 4.50 -9.47 21.89
C SER A 199 4.80 -10.94 22.12
N GLY A 200 4.61 -11.39 23.36
CA GLY A 200 4.86 -12.78 23.72
C GLY A 200 3.98 -13.75 22.94
N ILE A 201 2.69 -13.44 22.78
CA ILE A 201 1.77 -14.27 21.99
C ILE A 201 2.15 -14.26 20.51
N LEU A 202 2.51 -13.10 19.92
CA LEU A 202 2.95 -13.04 18.53
C LEU A 202 4.24 -13.85 18.30
N LEU A 203 5.20 -13.78 19.23
CA LEU A 203 6.41 -14.62 19.17
C LEU A 203 6.08 -16.11 19.30
N ALA A 204 5.13 -16.47 20.15
CA ALA A 204 4.70 -17.87 20.28
C ALA A 204 4.02 -18.37 19.00
N LEU A 205 3.19 -17.55 18.36
CA LEU A 205 2.54 -17.89 17.09
C LEU A 205 3.54 -18.10 15.94
N ASP A 206 4.72 -17.47 16.00
CA ASP A 206 5.80 -17.67 15.04
C ASP A 206 6.67 -18.91 15.33
N ASP A 207 6.44 -19.61 16.43
CA ASP A 207 7.08 -20.89 16.73
C ASP A 207 6.37 -22.04 16.00
N LYS A 208 7.13 -22.81 15.21
CA LYS A 208 6.60 -23.90 14.36
C LYS A 208 5.90 -25.03 15.13
N PHE A 209 6.22 -25.17 16.41
CA PHE A 209 5.71 -26.24 17.26
C PHE A 209 4.56 -25.81 18.17
N PHE A 210 4.22 -24.52 18.16
CA PHE A 210 3.13 -23.99 18.98
C PHE A 210 1.80 -24.06 18.21
N LYS A 211 0.80 -24.64 18.88
CA LYS A 211 -0.57 -24.73 18.35
C LYS A 211 -1.52 -24.07 19.34
N PRO A 212 -2.28 -23.05 18.92
CA PRO A 212 -3.29 -22.42 19.78
C PRO A 212 -4.34 -23.40 20.33
N ASP A 213 -4.60 -24.49 19.62
CA ASP A 213 -5.56 -25.51 20.03
C ASP A 213 -5.10 -26.31 21.26
N ASP A 214 -3.79 -26.32 21.54
CA ASP A 214 -3.22 -26.99 22.73
C ASP A 214 -3.46 -26.19 24.02
N LEU A 215 -3.95 -24.96 23.92
CA LEU A 215 -4.31 -24.12 25.07
C LEU A 215 -5.65 -24.59 25.64
N LEU A 216 -5.62 -25.44 26.65
CA LEU A 216 -6.81 -26.08 27.22
C LEU A 216 -7.23 -25.51 28.58
N GLY A 217 -6.43 -24.63 29.16
CA GLY A 217 -6.66 -24.11 30.54
C GLY A 217 -6.40 -25.17 31.61
N ASP A 218 -5.49 -26.12 31.38
CA ASP A 218 -5.14 -27.19 32.29
C ASP A 218 -4.34 -26.60 33.47
N GLU A 219 -4.67 -27.07 34.68
CA GLU A 219 -3.97 -26.66 35.91
C GLU A 219 -2.52 -27.21 36.01
N THR A 220 -2.25 -28.35 35.36
CA THR A 220 -0.91 -29.00 35.41
C THR A 220 0.04 -28.38 34.39
N THR A 221 -0.47 -28.00 33.20
CA THR A 221 0.29 -27.34 32.18
C THR A 221 -0.52 -26.13 31.69
N THR A 222 -0.29 -25.00 32.35
CA THR A 222 -1.07 -23.79 32.06
C THR A 222 -0.83 -23.28 30.67
N ASP A 223 -1.82 -22.58 30.11
CA ASP A 223 -1.72 -21.93 28.79
C ASP A 223 -0.52 -20.98 28.72
N GLY A 224 -0.26 -20.25 29.81
CA GLY A 224 0.89 -19.36 29.93
C GLY A 224 2.23 -20.10 29.92
N GLN A 225 2.31 -21.31 30.45
CA GLN A 225 3.52 -22.14 30.36
C GLN A 225 3.79 -22.57 28.92
N LEU A 226 2.75 -22.99 28.18
CA LEU A 226 2.86 -23.37 26.76
C LEU A 226 3.32 -22.20 25.90
N ILE A 227 2.73 -21.02 26.09
CA ILE A 227 3.12 -19.80 25.38
C ILE A 227 4.57 -19.42 25.75
N TYR A 228 4.93 -19.44 27.03
CA TYR A 228 6.27 -19.10 27.49
C TYR A 228 7.34 -20.03 26.90
N ASP A 229 7.07 -21.32 26.83
CA ASP A 229 7.98 -22.31 26.23
C ASP A 229 8.11 -22.11 24.71
N ALA A 230 7.04 -21.72 24.03
CA ALA A 230 7.06 -21.36 22.62
C ALA A 230 7.94 -20.12 22.37
N ILE A 231 7.78 -19.06 23.19
CA ILE A 231 8.63 -17.87 23.14
C ILE A 231 10.10 -18.26 23.29
N LYS A 232 10.41 -19.09 24.28
CA LYS A 232 11.78 -19.57 24.54
C LYS A 232 12.38 -20.30 23.34
N ARG A 233 11.62 -21.21 22.70
CA ARG A 233 12.04 -21.92 21.50
C ARG A 233 12.29 -20.93 20.35
N ARG A 234 11.38 -20.00 20.14
CA ARG A 234 11.47 -19.02 19.04
C ARG A 234 12.68 -18.08 19.20
N LEU A 235 12.92 -17.55 20.40
CA LEU A 235 14.07 -16.69 20.69
C LEU A 235 15.39 -17.45 20.54
N LYS A 236 15.43 -18.75 20.89
CA LYS A 236 16.61 -19.58 20.67
C LYS A 236 16.87 -19.84 19.19
N ALA A 237 15.82 -20.07 18.40
CA ALA A 237 15.92 -20.34 16.97
C ALA A 237 16.33 -19.09 16.16
N SER A 238 15.97 -17.88 16.61
CA SER A 238 16.29 -16.62 15.91
C SER A 238 17.73 -16.16 16.11
N ASN A 239 18.52 -16.85 16.93
CA ASN A 239 19.90 -16.46 17.29
C ASN A 239 20.04 -15.00 17.75
N THR A 240 19.02 -14.49 18.43
CA THR A 240 18.89 -13.09 18.84
C THR A 240 19.83 -12.76 20.00
N GLY A 241 21.04 -12.34 19.69
CA GLY A 241 21.99 -11.79 20.66
C GLY A 241 22.55 -12.80 21.69
N PRO A 242 23.34 -12.30 22.67
CA PRO A 242 23.93 -13.13 23.74
C PRO A 242 22.86 -13.78 24.63
N ASP A 243 23.19 -14.90 25.26
CA ASP A 243 22.32 -15.63 26.20
C ASP A 243 21.74 -14.73 27.30
N ALA A 244 22.56 -13.85 27.87
CA ALA A 244 22.12 -12.89 28.88
C ALA A 244 20.99 -11.94 28.40
N LYS A 245 20.98 -11.56 27.15
CA LYS A 245 19.90 -10.75 26.59
C LYS A 245 18.62 -11.56 26.44
N ARG A 246 18.73 -12.81 26.02
CA ARG A 246 17.58 -13.73 25.95
C ARG A 246 16.98 -14.01 27.32
N ASP A 247 17.83 -14.25 28.34
CA ASP A 247 17.38 -14.48 29.69
C ASP A 247 16.67 -13.28 30.30
N LYS A 248 17.14 -12.05 30.00
CA LYS A 248 16.47 -10.82 30.41
C LYS A 248 15.09 -10.70 29.75
N LEU A 249 14.98 -10.92 28.44
CA LEU A 249 13.69 -10.91 27.72
C LEU A 249 12.74 -11.96 28.28
N MET A 250 13.22 -13.18 28.53
CA MET A 250 12.41 -14.24 29.13
C MET A 250 11.93 -13.87 30.54
N SER A 251 12.73 -13.15 31.33
CA SER A 251 12.28 -12.64 32.63
C SER A 251 11.10 -11.66 32.48
N GLU A 252 11.13 -10.78 31.50
CA GLU A 252 10.04 -9.83 31.24
C GLU A 252 8.74 -10.55 30.82
N PHE A 253 8.84 -11.59 29.96
CA PHE A 253 7.69 -12.41 29.58
C PHE A 253 7.16 -13.33 30.69
N SER A 254 7.80 -13.39 31.85
CA SER A 254 7.37 -14.25 32.95
C SER A 254 5.94 -14.01 33.43
N ILE A 255 5.43 -12.78 33.26
CA ILE A 255 4.04 -12.40 33.58
C ILE A 255 3.00 -13.30 32.88
N ILE A 256 3.29 -13.75 31.65
CA ILE A 256 2.41 -14.64 30.87
C ILE A 256 2.19 -15.95 31.63
N ARG A 257 3.25 -16.48 32.22
CA ARG A 257 3.23 -17.75 32.97
C ARG A 257 2.71 -17.58 34.40
N THR A 258 3.06 -16.49 35.07
CA THR A 258 2.85 -16.31 36.50
C THR A 258 1.54 -15.64 36.88
N SER A 259 0.88 -14.96 35.97
CA SER A 259 -0.38 -14.30 36.24
C SER A 259 -1.53 -15.31 36.31
N ALA A 260 -2.10 -15.52 37.50
CA ALA A 260 -3.27 -16.38 37.70
C ALA A 260 -4.45 -15.92 36.82
N ARG A 261 -4.71 -14.63 36.78
CA ARG A 261 -5.82 -14.07 35.96
C ARG A 261 -5.73 -14.37 34.47
N LEU A 262 -4.54 -14.52 33.93
CA LEU A 262 -4.35 -14.85 32.52
C LEU A 262 -4.52 -16.35 32.25
N ASN A 263 -4.27 -17.19 33.26
CA ASN A 263 -4.22 -18.64 33.14
C ASN A 263 -5.48 -19.35 33.64
N GLU A 264 -6.33 -18.68 34.42
CA GLU A 264 -7.60 -19.23 34.88
C GLU A 264 -8.70 -19.04 33.83
N VAL A 265 -9.63 -19.99 33.76
CA VAL A 265 -10.79 -19.91 32.86
C VAL A 265 -11.71 -18.77 33.31
N ASP A 266 -11.89 -17.78 32.46
CA ASP A 266 -12.84 -16.69 32.69
C ASP A 266 -14.28 -17.19 32.43
N ALA A 267 -15.18 -16.97 33.37
CA ALA A 267 -16.56 -17.46 33.29
C ALA A 267 -17.35 -16.87 32.10
N LYS A 268 -17.01 -15.66 31.64
CA LYS A 268 -17.68 -15.02 30.50
C LYS A 268 -17.11 -15.50 29.17
N LEU A 269 -15.82 -15.80 29.13
CA LEU A 269 -15.14 -16.28 27.91
C LEU A 269 -15.31 -17.79 27.72
N GLY A 270 -15.54 -18.56 28.80
CA GLY A 270 -15.52 -20.03 28.79
C GLY A 270 -14.16 -20.64 28.44
N LYS A 271 -13.09 -19.84 28.48
CA LYS A 271 -11.70 -20.19 28.22
C LYS A 271 -10.76 -19.24 28.97
N THR A 272 -9.48 -19.53 28.97
CA THR A 272 -8.49 -18.60 29.56
C THR A 272 -8.37 -17.33 28.73
N PRO A 273 -8.10 -16.17 29.34
CA PRO A 273 -7.78 -14.95 28.60
C PRO A 273 -6.63 -15.13 27.62
N LEU A 274 -5.59 -15.90 27.95
CA LEU A 274 -4.47 -16.17 27.04
C LEU A 274 -4.90 -16.91 25.78
N LYS A 275 -5.75 -17.94 25.90
CA LYS A 275 -6.31 -18.60 24.72
C LYS A 275 -7.11 -17.63 23.87
N PHE A 276 -7.97 -16.85 24.49
CA PHE A 276 -8.79 -15.86 23.78
C PHE A 276 -7.93 -14.84 23.01
N TYR A 277 -6.89 -14.28 23.65
CA TYR A 277 -5.99 -13.33 22.99
C TYR A 277 -5.17 -13.99 21.87
N THR A 278 -4.75 -15.24 22.08
CA THR A 278 -4.00 -16.00 21.06
C THR A 278 -4.84 -16.25 19.82
N GLU A 279 -6.08 -16.67 19.97
CA GLU A 279 -7.02 -16.87 18.86
C GLU A 279 -7.33 -15.55 18.15
N PHE A 280 -7.53 -14.47 18.91
CA PHE A 280 -7.78 -13.15 18.37
C PHE A 280 -6.60 -12.63 17.55
N LEU A 281 -5.39 -12.65 18.12
CA LEU A 281 -4.16 -12.20 17.46
C LEU A 281 -3.83 -13.06 16.24
N LYS A 282 -4.02 -14.39 16.33
CA LYS A 282 -3.81 -15.26 15.19
C LYS A 282 -4.69 -14.86 14.01
N LYS A 283 -6.00 -14.77 14.23
CA LYS A 283 -6.99 -14.50 13.18
C LYS A 283 -6.86 -13.10 12.58
N ASN A 284 -6.74 -12.08 13.42
CA ASN A 284 -6.89 -10.68 12.99
C ASN A 284 -5.55 -9.99 12.67
N VAL A 285 -4.43 -10.54 13.19
CA VAL A 285 -3.11 -9.92 13.01
C VAL A 285 -2.14 -10.89 12.33
N PHE A 286 -1.84 -12.02 12.96
CA PHE A 286 -0.75 -12.90 12.53
C PHE A 286 -0.98 -13.53 11.15
N ASP A 287 -2.16 -14.12 10.91
CA ASP A 287 -2.48 -14.74 9.64
C ASP A 287 -2.52 -13.69 8.49
N ASN A 288 -2.96 -12.48 8.77
CA ASN A 288 -2.96 -11.38 7.80
C ASN A 288 -1.54 -10.94 7.40
N ILE A 289 -0.59 -10.96 8.34
CA ILE A 289 0.81 -10.60 8.08
C ILE A 289 1.52 -11.68 7.30
N LYS A 290 1.31 -12.94 7.66
CA LYS A 290 2.01 -14.09 7.07
C LYS A 290 1.72 -14.30 5.58
N TYR A 291 0.52 -13.95 5.14
CA TYR A 291 0.07 -14.19 3.75
C TYR A 291 0.19 -12.98 2.83
N ARG A 292 0.65 -11.83 3.31
CA ARG A 292 0.79 -10.62 2.50
C ARG A 292 2.26 -10.31 2.23
N SER A 293 2.64 -10.38 0.95
CA SER A 293 3.97 -10.00 0.44
C SER A 293 4.11 -8.47 0.25
N SER A 294 3.37 -7.65 0.98
CA SER A 294 3.45 -6.21 0.82
C SER A 294 4.62 -5.62 1.61
N SER A 295 5.25 -4.60 1.04
CA SER A 295 6.31 -3.79 1.64
C SER A 295 5.86 -2.97 2.87
N GLU A 296 4.63 -3.15 3.35
CA GLU A 296 4.10 -2.41 4.47
C GLU A 296 4.34 -3.13 5.79
N ASP A 297 4.87 -2.39 6.76
CA ASP A 297 5.07 -2.84 8.13
C ASP A 297 3.74 -2.85 8.91
N PHE A 298 2.92 -3.89 8.66
CA PHE A 298 1.67 -4.09 9.40
C PHE A 298 1.88 -4.32 10.90
N ILE A 299 2.97 -4.99 11.28
CA ILE A 299 3.30 -5.20 12.70
C ILE A 299 3.61 -3.87 13.35
N GLY A 300 4.46 -3.05 12.74
CA GLY A 300 4.81 -1.73 13.24
C GLY A 300 3.58 -0.82 13.37
N ARG A 301 2.67 -0.84 12.40
CA ARG A 301 1.42 -0.08 12.47
C ARG A 301 0.50 -0.58 13.58
N PHE A 302 0.28 -1.89 13.67
CA PHE A 302 -0.51 -2.47 14.76
C PHE A 302 0.08 -2.12 16.12
N TYR A 303 1.39 -2.25 16.28
CA TYR A 303 2.08 -1.90 17.50
C TYR A 303 2.02 -0.41 17.82
N GLY A 304 2.23 0.45 16.84
CA GLY A 304 2.13 1.89 17.01
C GLY A 304 0.75 2.31 17.52
N GLU A 305 -0.32 1.77 16.92
CA GLU A 305 -1.68 2.03 17.37
C GLU A 305 -1.96 1.42 18.74
N PHE A 306 -1.54 0.16 18.94
CA PHE A 306 -1.72 -0.51 20.22
C PHE A 306 -1.03 0.24 21.37
N MET A 307 0.19 0.77 21.15
CA MET A 307 0.92 1.57 22.11
C MET A 307 0.26 2.92 22.39
N SER A 308 -0.42 3.52 21.42
CA SER A 308 -1.16 4.78 21.61
C SER A 308 -2.29 4.66 22.65
N TYR A 309 -2.87 3.46 22.77
CA TYR A 309 -3.89 3.17 23.80
C TYR A 309 -3.30 2.79 25.16
N SER A 310 -2.00 2.44 25.24
CA SER A 310 -1.39 1.91 26.46
C SER A 310 -0.90 2.99 27.44
N GLY A 311 -1.00 4.25 27.08
CA GLY A 311 -0.67 5.35 27.97
C GLY A 311 -1.12 6.69 27.39
N GLY A 312 -2.07 7.30 28.04
CA GLY A 312 -2.68 8.53 27.59
C GLY A 312 -1.76 9.76 27.56
N ASP A 313 -0.44 9.66 27.41
CA ASP A 313 0.48 10.76 27.12
C ASP A 313 1.91 10.27 26.83
N GLY A 314 2.13 8.98 26.56
CA GLY A 314 3.50 8.45 26.34
C GLY A 314 4.42 8.50 27.58
N GLN A 315 3.94 9.03 28.68
CA GLN A 315 4.76 9.27 29.88
C GLN A 315 4.96 8.03 30.78
N THR A 316 4.09 7.02 30.67
CA THR A 316 4.14 5.85 31.58
C THR A 316 5.28 4.90 31.29
N LEU A 317 5.79 4.86 30.03
CA LEU A 317 6.91 3.98 29.65
C LEU A 317 8.20 4.74 29.32
N GLY A 318 8.16 6.08 29.27
CA GLY A 318 9.33 6.88 28.84
C GLY A 318 9.78 6.61 27.41
N ILE A 319 8.98 5.88 26.63
CA ILE A 319 9.27 5.52 25.23
C ILE A 319 8.39 6.41 24.35
N VAL A 320 9.00 7.35 23.68
CA VAL A 320 8.36 8.12 22.60
C VAL A 320 8.83 7.50 21.28
N LEU A 321 7.94 6.83 20.58
CA LEU A 321 8.25 6.32 19.25
C LEU A 321 8.45 7.49 18.29
N THR A 322 9.53 7.45 17.51
CA THR A 322 9.76 8.43 16.46
C THR A 322 8.62 8.33 15.43
N PRO A 323 7.94 9.44 15.10
CA PRO A 323 6.88 9.40 14.10
C PRO A 323 7.38 8.82 12.77
N ARG A 324 6.58 7.95 12.15
CA ARG A 324 6.97 7.21 10.95
C ARG A 324 7.50 8.11 9.83
N HIS A 325 6.82 9.22 9.54
CA HIS A 325 7.27 10.17 8.50
C HIS A 325 8.67 10.74 8.75
N ILE A 326 9.12 10.78 10.01
CA ILE A 326 10.49 11.19 10.35
C ILE A 326 11.46 10.02 10.10
N CYS A 327 11.05 8.79 10.42
CA CYS A 327 11.85 7.60 10.09
C CYS A 327 12.03 7.45 8.58
N ASP A 328 10.94 7.59 7.81
CA ASP A 328 10.95 7.53 6.35
C ASP A 328 11.88 8.62 5.78
N LEU A 329 11.78 9.87 6.28
CA LEU A 329 12.68 10.95 5.90
C LEU A 329 14.16 10.62 6.18
N PHE A 330 14.48 10.00 7.32
CA PHE A 330 15.84 9.60 7.63
C PHE A 330 16.33 8.51 6.68
N CYS A 331 15.51 7.53 6.35
CA CYS A 331 15.86 6.49 5.37
C CYS A 331 16.14 7.09 3.99
N ASP A 332 15.31 8.03 3.55
CA ASP A 332 15.46 8.71 2.26
C ASP A 332 16.74 9.58 2.21
N LEU A 333 17.00 10.32 3.30
CA LEU A 333 18.19 11.19 3.38
C LEU A 333 19.49 10.40 3.48
N LEU A 334 19.49 9.24 4.11
CA LEU A 334 20.67 8.40 4.31
C LEU A 334 20.94 7.46 3.15
N ASP A 335 19.97 7.30 2.22
CA ASP A 335 20.06 6.39 1.06
C ASP A 335 20.55 4.98 1.47
N ILE A 336 19.94 4.40 2.50
CA ILE A 336 20.37 3.15 3.12
C ILE A 336 20.28 1.99 2.14
N GLN A 337 21.40 1.31 1.90
CA GLN A 337 21.51 0.18 1.00
C GLN A 337 21.44 -1.15 1.77
N ALA A 338 21.07 -2.23 1.07
CA ALA A 338 20.96 -3.58 1.66
C ALA A 338 22.28 -4.11 2.29
N THR A 339 23.42 -3.52 1.93
CA THR A 339 24.75 -3.87 2.43
C THR A 339 25.21 -3.04 3.62
N ASP A 340 24.46 -2.02 4.01
CA ASP A 340 24.85 -1.12 5.08
C ASP A 340 24.63 -1.74 6.46
N ILE A 341 25.50 -1.37 7.38
CA ILE A 341 25.37 -1.70 8.79
C ILE A 341 24.84 -0.46 9.49
N VAL A 342 23.60 -0.54 9.95
CA VAL A 342 22.93 0.55 10.68
C VAL A 342 23.13 0.33 12.17
N LEU A 343 23.61 1.36 12.87
CA LEU A 343 23.71 1.41 14.32
C LEU A 343 22.64 2.36 14.85
N ASP A 344 21.73 1.83 15.67
CA ASP A 344 20.67 2.57 16.39
C ASP A 344 21.10 2.83 17.85
#